data_e2aff5ecc0f975f9cbfb76439443ee84
#
_entry.id   e2aff5ecc0f975f9cbfb76439443ee84
#
_cell.length_a   1.000
_cell.length_b   1.000
_cell.length_c   1.000
_cell.angle_alpha   90.00
_cell.angle_beta   90.00
_cell.angle_gamma   90.00
#
_symmetry.space_group_name_H-M   'P 1'
#
loop_
_entity.id
_entity.type
_entity.pdbx_description
1 polymer ?
#
loop_
_entity_poly.entity_id
_entity_poly.type
_entity_poly.pdbx_seq_one_letter_code
_entity_poly.pdbx_strand_id
1 'polypeptide(L)'
;LILVLVDEPGEQYLAEAHQQLLVKILQALKLTLEDISLVNVSRAPSPDAIEGGINFNISISFGMPPEPWQFSNFFRKYEVMMDETERAFLFADTLAEIGQDVEKKKQLWLNLKAIFQPE
;
A
#
# COMPACT_ATOMS: atom_id res chain seq x y z
N LEU A 1 4.93 0.30 12.04
CA LEU A 1 5.40 0.87 10.78
C LEU A 1 4.46 0.50 9.65
N ILE A 2 4.21 1.45 8.76
CA ILE A 2 3.31 1.26 7.63
C ILE A 2 4.14 1.05 6.37
N LEU A 3 3.92 -0.06 5.70
CA LEU A 3 4.58 -0.37 4.43
C LEU A 3 3.61 -0.07 3.29
N VAL A 4 4.05 0.72 2.33
CA VAL A 4 3.25 1.00 1.13
C VAL A 4 4.00 0.50 -0.09
N LEU A 5 3.38 -0.40 -0.83
CA LEU A 5 3.96 -0.99 -2.03
C LEU A 5 3.31 -0.42 -3.27
N VAL A 6 4.11 -0.03 -4.24
CA VAL A 6 3.66 0.41 -5.54
C VAL A 6 4.49 -0.30 -6.61
N ASP A 7 3.97 -0.33 -7.83
CA ASP A 7 4.69 -0.93 -8.96
C ASP A 7 4.63 0.07 -10.12
N GLU A 8 5.68 0.90 -10.23
CA GLU A 8 5.75 1.92 -11.26
C GLU A 8 7.08 1.83 -12.00
N PRO A 9 7.16 1.00 -13.04
CA PRO A 9 8.42 0.69 -13.74
C PRO A 9 8.98 1.91 -14.43
N GLY A 10 8.78 2.93 -14.58
CA GLY A 10 9.43 4.09 -15.15
C GLY A 10 9.92 5.08 -14.12
N GLU A 11 9.64 4.81 -12.84
CA GLU A 11 9.91 5.77 -11.77
C GLU A 11 10.79 5.15 -10.70
N GLN A 12 11.54 5.99 -9.99
CA GLN A 12 12.29 5.50 -8.84
C GLN A 12 11.35 5.18 -7.68
N TYR A 13 10.39 6.06 -7.41
CA TYR A 13 9.38 5.85 -6.38
C TYR A 13 7.98 5.92 -6.99
N LEU A 14 7.49 7.12 -7.27
CA LEU A 14 6.16 7.33 -7.82
C LEU A 14 6.18 8.48 -8.83
N ALA A 15 5.34 8.39 -9.84
CA ALA A 15 5.06 9.54 -10.69
C ALA A 15 4.46 10.66 -9.83
N GLU A 16 4.72 11.90 -10.19
CA GLU A 16 4.29 13.04 -9.38
C GLU A 16 2.79 13.06 -9.11
N ALA A 17 1.97 12.79 -10.12
CA ALA A 17 0.52 12.76 -9.94
C ALA A 17 0.08 11.70 -8.94
N HIS A 18 0.74 10.54 -8.95
CA HIS A 18 0.43 9.46 -8.03
C HIS A 18 0.91 9.77 -6.63
N GLN A 19 2.04 10.45 -6.50
CA GLN A 19 2.54 10.88 -5.22
C GLN A 19 1.59 11.88 -4.58
N GLN A 20 1.07 12.82 -5.36
CA GLN A 20 0.10 13.78 -4.86
C GLN A 20 -1.17 13.10 -4.38
N LEU A 21 -1.64 12.09 -5.10
CA LEU A 21 -2.81 11.33 -4.67
C LEU A 21 -2.53 10.59 -3.37
N LEU A 22 -1.37 9.94 -3.26
CA LEU A 22 -1.00 9.24 -2.04
C LEU A 22 -0.92 10.20 -0.86
N VAL A 23 -0.32 11.37 -1.04
CA VAL A 23 -0.24 12.38 0.01
C VAL A 23 -1.63 12.79 0.49
N LYS A 24 -2.57 12.98 -0.43
CA LYS A 24 -3.94 13.33 -0.07
C LYS A 24 -4.61 12.23 0.74
N ILE A 25 -4.38 10.98 0.35
CA ILE A 25 -4.91 9.83 1.09
C ILE A 25 -4.35 9.83 2.51
N LEU A 26 -3.05 10.01 2.64
CA LEU A 26 -2.40 10.01 3.94
C LEU A 26 -2.86 11.18 4.80
N GLN A 27 -3.00 12.37 4.23
CA GLN A 27 -3.47 13.54 4.96
C GLN A 27 -4.87 13.32 5.54
N ALA A 28 -5.73 12.64 4.80
CA ALA A 28 -7.06 12.31 5.29
C ALA A 28 -7.02 11.40 6.51
N LEU A 29 -5.92 10.66 6.68
CA LEU A 29 -5.69 9.79 7.83
C LEU A 29 -4.80 10.46 8.87
N LYS A 30 -4.45 11.73 8.67
CA LYS A 30 -3.54 12.49 9.52
C LYS A 30 -2.13 11.91 9.52
N LEU A 31 -1.70 11.39 8.36
CA LEU A 31 -0.38 10.82 8.15
C LEU A 31 0.37 11.62 7.09
N THR A 32 1.70 11.44 7.06
CA THR A 32 2.56 12.04 6.05
C THR A 32 3.42 10.97 5.41
N LEU A 33 4.16 11.33 4.38
CA LEU A 33 5.10 10.40 3.75
C LEU A 33 6.17 9.92 4.72
N GLU A 34 6.45 10.69 5.75
CA GLU A 34 7.43 10.29 6.76
C GLU A 34 6.93 9.17 7.67
N ASP A 35 5.62 8.96 7.70
CA ASP A 35 5.03 7.92 8.54
C ASP A 35 5.00 6.56 7.87
N ILE A 36 5.42 6.47 6.62
CA ILE A 36 5.36 5.23 5.85
C ILE A 36 6.72 4.87 5.29
N SER A 37 6.87 3.61 4.93
CA SER A 37 7.98 3.13 4.11
C SER A 37 7.42 2.86 2.73
N LEU A 38 7.79 3.68 1.75
CA LEU A 38 7.32 3.54 0.38
C LEU A 38 8.32 2.72 -0.42
N VAL A 39 7.86 1.64 -1.03
CA VAL A 39 8.70 0.77 -1.84
C VAL A 39 8.07 0.62 -3.22
N ASN A 40 8.84 0.96 -4.25
CA ASN A 40 8.45 0.68 -5.62
C ASN A 40 9.02 -0.69 -5.98
N VAL A 41 8.16 -1.70 -6.01
CA VAL A 41 8.60 -3.08 -6.19
C VAL A 41 9.22 -3.33 -7.55
N SER A 42 8.97 -2.47 -8.53
CA SER A 42 9.63 -2.60 -9.84
C SER A 42 11.12 -2.31 -9.77
N ARG A 43 11.58 -1.65 -8.71
CA ARG A 43 12.99 -1.30 -8.49
C ARG A 43 13.66 -2.17 -7.44
N ALA A 44 12.89 -2.95 -6.69
CA ALA A 44 13.42 -3.80 -5.62
C ALA A 44 13.29 -5.26 -6.02
N PRO A 45 14.37 -6.04 -5.97
CA PRO A 45 14.31 -7.42 -6.44
C PRO A 45 13.46 -8.33 -5.55
N SER A 46 13.43 -8.09 -4.26
CA SER A 46 12.61 -8.90 -3.35
C SER A 46 12.55 -8.23 -1.97
N PRO A 47 11.60 -8.66 -1.13
CA PRO A 47 11.56 -8.18 0.26
C PRO A 47 12.85 -8.48 1.01
N ASP A 48 13.47 -9.62 0.74
CA ASP A 48 14.71 -10.01 1.42
C ASP A 48 15.91 -9.17 1.01
N ALA A 49 15.84 -8.52 -0.14
CA ALA A 49 16.91 -7.66 -0.61
C ALA A 49 16.96 -6.34 0.15
N ILE A 50 15.91 -6.01 0.88
CA ILE A 50 15.90 -4.84 1.74
C ILE A 50 16.56 -5.26 3.04
N GLU A 51 17.62 -4.58 3.41
CA GLU A 51 18.45 -4.95 4.54
C GLU A 51 17.65 -5.24 5.80
N GLY A 52 17.73 -6.46 6.30
CA GLY A 52 17.02 -6.89 7.48
C GLY A 52 15.51 -7.00 7.28
N GLY A 53 15.04 -6.79 6.07
CA GLY A 53 13.63 -6.73 5.77
C GLY A 53 12.99 -5.46 6.32
N ILE A 54 11.71 -5.28 6.06
CA ILE A 54 10.96 -4.15 6.60
C ILE A 54 10.05 -4.67 7.70
N ASN A 55 10.22 -4.13 8.88
CA ASN A 55 9.37 -4.48 10.01
C ASN A 55 8.10 -3.62 9.95
N PHE A 56 6.96 -4.22 9.65
CA PHE A 56 5.72 -3.47 9.48
C PHE A 56 4.56 -4.15 10.22
N ASN A 57 3.57 -3.35 10.56
CA ASN A 57 2.32 -3.81 11.16
C ASN A 57 1.19 -3.78 10.15
N ILE A 58 1.29 -2.89 9.16
CA ILE A 58 0.26 -2.66 8.15
C ILE A 58 0.95 -2.58 6.80
N SER A 59 0.42 -3.28 5.82
CA SER A 59 0.90 -3.22 4.44
C SER A 59 -0.25 -2.80 3.53
N ILE A 60 -0.03 -1.77 2.75
CA ILE A 60 -1.00 -1.30 1.76
C ILE A 60 -0.33 -1.43 0.39
N SER A 61 -0.93 -2.23 -0.49
CA SER A 61 -0.38 -2.46 -1.83
C SER A 61 -1.30 -1.83 -2.87
N PHE A 62 -0.73 -0.95 -3.68
CA PHE A 62 -1.46 -0.32 -4.78
C PHE A 62 -1.11 -1.06 -6.06
N GLY A 63 -2.04 -1.90 -6.50
CA GLY A 63 -1.80 -2.87 -7.54
C GLY A 63 -1.33 -4.18 -6.94
N MET A 64 -1.33 -5.23 -7.73
CA MET A 64 -0.91 -6.54 -7.26
C MET A 64 0.61 -6.63 -7.32
N PRO A 65 1.30 -6.73 -6.20
CA PRO A 65 2.76 -6.84 -6.25
C PRO A 65 3.16 -8.19 -6.81
N PRO A 66 4.31 -8.26 -7.50
CA PRO A 66 4.80 -9.54 -7.99
C PRO A 66 5.29 -10.41 -6.84
N GLU A 67 5.38 -11.70 -7.08
CA GLU A 67 6.11 -12.55 -6.15
C GLU A 67 7.58 -12.13 -6.21
N PRO A 68 8.30 -12.14 -5.11
CA PRO A 68 7.95 -12.60 -3.77
C PRO A 68 7.33 -11.53 -2.85
N TRP A 69 6.87 -10.43 -3.39
CA TRP A 69 6.29 -9.34 -2.58
C TRP A 69 4.89 -9.63 -2.08
N GLN A 70 4.32 -10.77 -2.49
CA GLN A 70 3.02 -11.18 -2.02
C GLN A 70 3.18 -11.85 -0.66
N PHE A 71 2.64 -11.23 0.36
CA PHE A 71 2.79 -11.71 1.74
C PHE A 71 1.71 -12.72 2.13
N SER A 72 0.73 -12.93 1.26
CA SER A 72 -0.35 -13.87 1.51
C SER A 72 -0.63 -14.66 0.25
N ASN A 73 -0.94 -15.93 0.39
CA ASN A 73 -1.32 -16.77 -0.74
C ASN A 73 -2.75 -16.53 -1.18
N PHE A 74 -3.51 -15.80 -0.37
CA PHE A 74 -4.91 -15.56 -0.63
C PHE A 74 -5.25 -14.15 -0.21
N PHE A 75 -5.59 -13.30 -1.17
CA PHE A 75 -5.92 -11.91 -0.89
C PHE A 75 -6.98 -11.43 -1.86
N ARG A 76 -7.74 -10.45 -1.40
CA ARG A 76 -8.78 -9.79 -2.17
C ARG A 76 -8.60 -8.29 -2.07
N LYS A 77 -8.87 -7.60 -3.17
CA LYS A 77 -8.81 -6.15 -3.17
C LYS A 77 -9.89 -5.57 -2.26
N TYR A 78 -9.54 -4.49 -1.58
CA TYR A 78 -10.46 -3.75 -0.71
C TYR A 78 -11.03 -4.58 0.41
N GLU A 79 -10.23 -5.50 0.92
CA GLU A 79 -10.60 -6.31 2.07
C GLU A 79 -9.39 -6.43 2.98
N VAL A 80 -9.53 -6.02 4.23
CA VAL A 80 -8.42 -6.07 5.18
C VAL A 80 -8.24 -7.51 5.63
N MET A 81 -7.02 -8.01 5.52
CA MET A 81 -6.69 -9.37 5.93
C MET A 81 -5.60 -9.31 6.99
N MET A 82 -5.64 -10.26 7.92
CA MET A 82 -4.64 -10.36 8.98
C MET A 82 -3.87 -11.66 8.81
N ASP A 83 -2.56 -11.61 9.07
CA ASP A 83 -1.78 -12.84 9.05
C ASP A 83 -1.62 -13.39 10.48
N GLU A 84 -0.84 -14.46 10.60
CA GLU A 84 -0.65 -15.14 11.89
C GLU A 84 0.07 -14.27 12.92
N THR A 85 0.79 -13.26 12.47
CA THR A 85 1.51 -12.35 13.35
C THR A 85 0.75 -11.06 13.61
N GLU A 86 -0.52 -11.04 13.26
CA GLU A 86 -1.41 -9.88 13.45
C GLU A 86 -1.02 -8.67 12.61
N ARG A 87 -0.34 -8.90 11.49
CA ARG A 87 -0.08 -7.83 10.52
C ARG A 87 -1.28 -7.69 9.61
N ALA A 88 -1.67 -6.45 9.33
CA ALA A 88 -2.81 -6.17 8.47
C ALA A 88 -2.33 -5.95 7.04
N PHE A 89 -3.06 -6.51 6.08
CA PHE A 89 -2.76 -6.37 4.65
C PHE A 89 -3.98 -5.83 3.93
N LEU A 90 -3.75 -4.83 3.10
CA LEU A 90 -4.79 -4.27 2.24
C LEU A 90 -4.25 -4.18 0.82
N PHE A 91 -4.97 -4.78 -0.12
CA PHE A 91 -4.63 -4.71 -1.54
C PHE A 91 -5.67 -3.87 -2.26
N ALA A 92 -5.23 -2.91 -3.03
CA ALA A 92 -6.10 -2.01 -3.78
C ALA A 92 -5.64 -1.98 -5.24
N ASP A 93 -6.40 -1.31 -6.08
CA ASP A 93 -5.98 -1.08 -7.46
C ASP A 93 -4.82 -0.10 -7.50
N THR A 94 -4.21 0.08 -8.66
CA THR A 94 -3.11 1.03 -8.80
C THR A 94 -3.60 2.45 -8.48
N LEU A 95 -2.66 3.31 -8.11
CA LEU A 95 -2.99 4.70 -7.86
C LEU A 95 -3.60 5.37 -9.10
N ALA A 96 -3.14 5.00 -10.29
CA ALA A 96 -3.70 5.52 -11.52
C ALA A 96 -5.18 5.17 -11.66
N GLU A 97 -5.53 3.92 -11.38
CA GLU A 97 -6.91 3.46 -11.45
C GLU A 97 -7.78 4.10 -10.38
N ILE A 98 -7.26 4.17 -9.16
CA ILE A 98 -7.98 4.79 -8.05
C ILE A 98 -8.26 6.26 -8.33
N GLY A 99 -7.29 6.96 -8.90
CA GLY A 99 -7.44 8.37 -9.21
C GLY A 99 -8.54 8.68 -10.20
N GLN A 100 -8.96 7.69 -10.98
CA GLN A 100 -9.97 7.87 -12.02
C GLN A 100 -11.32 7.24 -11.69
N ASP A 101 -11.47 6.67 -10.51
CA ASP A 101 -12.69 5.93 -10.16
C ASP A 101 -13.14 6.27 -8.74
N VAL A 102 -14.26 6.96 -8.65
CA VAL A 102 -14.80 7.41 -7.36
C VAL A 102 -15.17 6.24 -6.45
N GLU A 103 -15.69 5.16 -7.02
CA GLU A 103 -16.04 3.99 -6.22
C GLU A 103 -14.81 3.33 -5.61
N LYS A 104 -13.72 3.24 -6.37
CA LYS A 104 -12.47 2.69 -5.85
C LYS A 104 -11.90 3.56 -4.75
N LYS A 105 -11.97 4.88 -4.90
CA LYS A 105 -11.56 5.80 -3.82
C LYS A 105 -12.38 5.57 -2.56
N LYS A 106 -13.67 5.38 -2.72
CA LYS A 106 -14.58 5.15 -1.59
C LYS A 106 -14.25 3.84 -0.89
N GLN A 107 -14.06 2.77 -1.65
CA GLN A 107 -13.73 1.47 -1.08
C GLN A 107 -12.38 1.53 -0.34
N LEU A 108 -11.40 2.17 -0.93
CA LEU A 108 -10.11 2.36 -0.29
C LEU A 108 -10.26 3.11 1.02
N TRP A 109 -10.99 4.22 0.99
CA TRP A 109 -11.20 5.06 2.18
C TRP A 109 -11.86 4.29 3.32
N LEU A 110 -12.91 3.53 3.00
CA LEU A 110 -13.60 2.75 4.01
C LEU A 110 -12.68 1.73 4.68
N ASN A 111 -11.84 1.08 3.90
CA ASN A 111 -10.89 0.10 4.43
C ASN A 111 -9.79 0.77 5.26
N LEU A 112 -9.29 1.90 4.82
CA LEU A 112 -8.26 2.62 5.56
C LEU A 112 -8.80 3.14 6.89
N LYS A 113 -10.03 3.61 6.92
CA LYS A 113 -10.64 4.01 8.17
C LYS A 113 -10.76 2.84 9.13
N ALA A 114 -11.10 1.67 8.63
CA ALA A 114 -11.21 0.49 9.48
C ALA A 114 -9.86 0.11 10.09
N ILE A 115 -8.77 0.34 9.37
CA ILE A 115 -7.42 0.03 9.87
C ILE A 115 -6.93 1.10 10.85
N PHE A 116 -7.06 2.38 10.48
CA PHE A 116 -6.42 3.46 11.23
C PHE A 116 -7.31 4.15 12.24
N GLN A 117 -8.61 3.97 12.13
CA GLN A 117 -9.58 4.58 13.04
C GLN A 117 -10.63 3.54 13.44
N PRO A 118 -10.21 2.42 14.00
CA PRO A 118 -11.17 1.39 14.40
C PRO A 118 -12.04 1.92 15.53
N GLU A 119 -13.28 1.63 15.47
CA GLU A 119 -14.21 2.00 16.51
C GLU A 119 -14.32 0.93 17.54
#